data_3410608130ee7296501864446222b9b8
#
_entry.id   3410608130ee7296501864446222b9b8
#
_cell.length_a   1.000
_cell.length_b   1.000
_cell.length_c   1.000
_cell.angle_alpha   90.00
_cell.angle_beta   90.00
_cell.angle_gamma   90.00
#
_symmetry.space_group_name_H-M   'P 1'
#
loop_
_entity.id
_entity.type
_entity.pdbx_description
1 polymer ?
#
loop_
_entity_poly.entity_id
_entity_poly.type
_entity_poly.pdbx_seq_one_letter_code
_entity_poly.pdbx_strand_id
1 'polypeptide(L)'
;DEDLSRGLGDVYKRQANGRRIKRWRHPNKNMDAVLYKAGWVKHPSTIWLFESAYNYMWLYKHFMALNEEYKKRYNHTDDHIAVQKLGELLAHPPKNAKINKIATDPQPAMPEHCKVDGDAVASYRNYYILEKKRFATWKSPAKVPEWYKEGKIYGNEEEQYI
;
A
#
# COMPACT_ATOMS: atom_id res chain seq x y z
N ASP A 1 -18.51 5.97 -17.09
CA ASP A 1 -17.25 6.69 -16.80
C ASP A 1 -17.42 8.13 -16.28
N GLU A 2 -18.59 8.72 -16.39
CA GLU A 2 -18.82 10.10 -15.91
C GLU A 2 -19.21 10.22 -14.43
N ASP A 3 -19.63 9.16 -13.79
CA ASP A 3 -20.23 9.25 -12.45
C ASP A 3 -19.23 9.17 -11.29
N LEU A 4 -18.01 8.72 -11.55
CA LEU A 4 -16.93 8.65 -10.54
C LEU A 4 -16.28 10.01 -10.27
N SER A 5 -16.42 10.96 -11.18
CA SER A 5 -15.85 12.31 -11.04
C SER A 5 -16.77 13.29 -10.31
N ARG A 6 -18.06 13.02 -10.22
CA ARG A 6 -19.06 13.94 -9.62
C ARG A 6 -19.07 13.98 -8.09
N GLY A 7 -18.46 13.00 -7.43
CA GLY A 7 -18.43 12.95 -5.95
C GLY A 7 -17.25 13.66 -5.29
N LEU A 8 -16.20 13.96 -6.04
CA LEU A 8 -14.96 14.58 -5.53
C LEU A 8 -14.81 15.96 -6.17
N GLY A 9 -15.31 17.00 -5.49
CA GLY A 9 -15.13 18.38 -5.95
C GLY A 9 -13.64 18.72 -6.11
N ASP A 10 -13.25 19.17 -7.32
CA ASP A 10 -11.91 19.64 -7.59
C ASP A 10 -11.67 20.97 -6.88
N VAL A 11 -10.88 20.97 -5.83
CA VAL A 11 -10.45 22.19 -5.16
C VAL A 11 -8.98 22.44 -5.47
N TYR A 12 -8.70 23.56 -6.15
CA TYR A 12 -7.33 24.00 -6.39
C TYR A 12 -6.85 24.86 -5.22
N LYS A 13 -5.78 24.45 -4.58
CA LYS A 13 -5.08 25.24 -3.57
C LYS A 13 -3.77 25.74 -4.17
N ARG A 14 -3.51 27.06 -4.08
CA ARG A 14 -2.19 27.62 -4.42
C ARG A 14 -1.19 27.24 -3.34
N GLN A 15 -0.03 26.71 -3.75
CA GLN A 15 1.13 26.55 -2.88
C GLN A 15 1.82 27.91 -2.66
N ALA A 16 2.71 27.98 -1.66
CA ALA A 16 3.53 29.15 -1.43
C ALA A 16 4.37 29.58 -2.66
N ASN A 17 4.71 28.62 -3.52
CA ASN A 17 5.43 28.85 -4.79
C ASN A 17 4.52 29.22 -5.98
N GLY A 18 3.26 29.53 -5.74
CA GLY A 18 2.28 29.92 -6.76
C GLY A 18 1.68 28.78 -7.59
N ARG A 19 2.17 27.54 -7.46
CA ARG A 19 1.65 26.39 -8.21
C ARG A 19 0.25 26.00 -7.72
N ARG A 20 -0.63 25.68 -8.66
CA ARG A 20 -1.94 25.11 -8.33
C ARG A 20 -1.78 23.61 -8.14
N ILE A 21 -2.28 23.08 -7.01
CA ILE A 21 -2.37 21.65 -6.74
C ILE A 21 -3.82 21.26 -6.74
N LYS A 22 -4.15 20.22 -7.51
CA LYS A 22 -5.46 19.56 -7.45
C LYS A 22 -5.61 18.89 -6.08
N ARG A 23 -6.72 19.16 -5.40
CA ARG A 23 -7.09 18.54 -4.15
C ARG A 23 -8.45 17.87 -4.31
N TRP A 24 -8.53 16.64 -3.87
CA TRP A 24 -9.77 15.91 -3.80
C TRP A 24 -10.46 16.21 -2.48
N ARG A 25 -11.76 16.43 -2.53
CA ARG A 25 -12.58 16.60 -1.35
C ARG A 25 -13.72 15.62 -1.36
N HIS A 26 -14.04 15.05 -0.20
CA HIS A 26 -15.19 14.17 -0.08
C HIS A 26 -16.48 15.01 -0.03
N PRO A 27 -17.57 14.61 -0.76
CA PRO A 27 -18.83 15.36 -0.76
C PRO A 27 -19.48 15.42 0.63
N ASN A 28 -19.33 14.37 1.43
CA ASN A 28 -19.75 14.38 2.83
C ASN A 28 -18.68 15.09 3.67
N LYS A 29 -19.04 16.21 4.28
CA LYS A 29 -18.13 17.07 5.08
C LYS A 29 -17.53 16.35 6.29
N ASN A 30 -18.30 15.46 6.94
CA ASN A 30 -17.81 14.69 8.09
C ASN A 30 -16.70 13.72 7.65
N MET A 31 -16.89 13.06 6.50
CA MET A 31 -15.87 12.19 5.92
C MET A 31 -14.65 13.01 5.48
N ASP A 32 -14.84 14.16 4.85
CA ASP A 32 -13.74 15.04 4.42
C ASP A 32 -12.87 15.53 5.60
N ALA A 33 -13.47 15.68 6.78
CA ALA A 33 -12.77 16.09 7.99
C ALA A 33 -11.90 14.97 8.59
N VAL A 34 -12.26 13.71 8.37
CA VAL A 34 -11.58 12.54 8.95
C VAL A 34 -10.57 11.93 7.99
N LEU A 35 -10.92 11.87 6.70
CA LEU A 35 -10.08 11.26 5.67
C LEU A 35 -8.79 12.05 5.44
N TYR A 36 -7.69 11.34 5.23
CA TYR A 36 -6.47 11.95 4.71
C TYR A 36 -6.68 12.43 3.27
N LYS A 37 -5.91 13.45 2.90
CA LYS A 37 -5.95 13.96 1.52
C LYS A 37 -5.51 12.89 0.54
N ALA A 38 -6.28 12.74 -0.54
CA ALA A 38 -5.92 11.80 -1.60
C ALA A 38 -4.56 12.17 -2.20
N GLY A 39 -3.71 11.18 -2.27
CA GLY A 39 -2.40 11.25 -2.92
C GLY A 39 -2.15 9.96 -3.69
N TRP A 40 -1.22 10.02 -4.64
CA TRP A 40 -0.76 8.84 -5.36
C TRP A 40 -1.86 8.03 -6.05
N VAL A 41 -2.95 8.70 -6.48
CA VAL A 41 -4.14 8.05 -7.07
C VAL A 41 -3.85 7.22 -8.33
N LYS A 42 -2.73 7.49 -9.02
CA LYS A 42 -2.27 6.74 -10.18
C LYS A 42 -1.15 5.75 -9.86
N HIS A 43 -0.78 5.60 -8.58
CA HIS A 43 0.24 4.61 -8.21
C HIS A 43 -0.27 3.19 -8.50
N PRO A 44 0.56 2.28 -9.03
CA PRO A 44 0.15 0.92 -9.35
C PRO A 44 -0.56 0.21 -8.21
N SER A 45 -0.08 0.33 -6.98
CA SER A 45 -0.73 -0.26 -5.81
C SER A 45 -2.11 0.35 -5.51
N THR A 46 -2.32 1.65 -5.81
CA THR A 46 -3.63 2.29 -5.64
C THR A 46 -4.61 1.78 -6.68
N ILE A 47 -4.17 1.63 -7.93
CA ILE A 47 -4.98 1.06 -9.01
C ILE A 47 -5.36 -0.38 -8.66
N TRP A 48 -4.38 -1.20 -8.31
CA TRP A 48 -4.57 -2.59 -7.89
C TRP A 48 -5.59 -2.74 -6.76
N LEU A 49 -5.56 -1.83 -5.78
CA LEU A 49 -6.51 -1.82 -4.67
C LEU A 49 -7.98 -1.76 -5.15
N PHE A 50 -8.25 -0.98 -6.21
CA PHE A 50 -9.61 -0.79 -6.72
C PHE A 50 -10.04 -1.83 -7.76
N GLU A 51 -9.17 -2.74 -8.14
CA GLU A 51 -9.51 -3.80 -9.10
C GLU A 51 -10.41 -4.88 -8.49
N SER A 52 -10.32 -5.09 -7.18
CA SER A 52 -11.04 -6.17 -6.51
C SER A 52 -11.34 -5.85 -5.05
N ALA A 53 -12.51 -6.27 -4.58
CA ALA A 53 -12.84 -6.24 -3.15
C ALA A 53 -11.89 -7.12 -2.31
N TYR A 54 -11.36 -8.21 -2.88
CA TYR A 54 -10.35 -9.05 -2.20
C TYR A 54 -9.03 -8.29 -2.02
N ASN A 55 -8.57 -7.55 -3.04
CA ASN A 55 -7.38 -6.72 -2.93
C ASN A 55 -7.54 -5.65 -1.85
N TYR A 56 -8.72 -5.02 -1.81
CA TYR A 56 -9.05 -4.06 -0.77
C TYR A 56 -9.01 -4.68 0.62
N MET A 57 -9.65 -5.82 0.82
CA MET A 57 -9.68 -6.51 2.12
C MET A 57 -8.29 -7.04 2.51
N TRP A 58 -7.48 -7.44 1.55
CA TRP A 58 -6.08 -7.80 1.80
C TRP A 58 -5.31 -6.60 2.35
N LEU A 59 -5.41 -5.44 1.70
CA LEU A 59 -4.75 -4.22 2.16
C LEU A 59 -5.26 -3.77 3.52
N TYR A 60 -6.57 -3.87 3.77
CA TYR A 60 -7.13 -3.57 5.08
C TYR A 60 -6.55 -4.47 6.18
N LYS A 61 -6.47 -5.78 5.94
CA LYS A 61 -5.83 -6.71 6.89
C LYS A 61 -4.36 -6.36 7.11
N HIS A 62 -3.65 -5.97 6.05
CA HIS A 62 -2.26 -5.53 6.15
C HIS A 62 -2.13 -4.24 6.98
N PHE A 63 -3.04 -3.29 6.79
CA PHE A 63 -3.10 -2.06 7.59
C PHE A 63 -3.29 -2.36 9.09
N MET A 64 -4.18 -3.28 9.43
CA MET A 64 -4.37 -3.71 10.83
C MET A 64 -3.15 -4.46 11.38
N ALA A 65 -2.52 -5.31 10.59
CA ALA A 65 -1.29 -6.00 10.98
C ALA A 65 -0.12 -5.02 11.23
N LEU A 66 -0.01 -3.97 10.43
CA LEU A 66 0.96 -2.89 10.65
C LEU A 66 0.72 -2.15 11.97
N ASN A 67 -0.53 -1.98 12.37
CA ASN A 67 -0.87 -1.39 13.66
C ASN A 67 -0.39 -2.26 14.83
N GLU A 68 -0.60 -3.58 14.74
CA GLU A 68 -0.09 -4.50 15.77
C GLU A 68 1.45 -4.49 15.85
N GLU A 69 2.10 -4.41 14.69
CA GLU A 69 3.56 -4.28 14.65
C GLU A 69 4.02 -2.94 15.22
N TYR A 70 3.30 -1.85 14.96
CA TYR A 70 3.57 -0.53 15.54
C TYR A 70 3.50 -0.58 17.07
N LYS A 71 2.44 -1.16 17.63
CA LYS A 71 2.30 -1.31 19.09
C LYS A 71 3.47 -2.08 19.69
N LYS A 72 3.84 -3.19 19.09
CA LYS A 72 4.97 -4.03 19.55
C LYS A 72 6.31 -3.31 19.49
N ARG A 73 6.60 -2.66 18.36
CA ARG A 73 7.90 -2.00 18.14
C ARG A 73 8.15 -0.80 19.03
N TYR A 74 7.11 -0.07 19.35
CA TYR A 74 7.20 1.18 20.08
C TYR A 74 6.63 1.07 21.49
N ASN A 75 6.24 -0.13 21.92
CA ASN A 75 5.64 -0.40 23.23
C ASN A 75 4.43 0.50 23.52
N HIS A 76 3.57 0.67 22.52
CA HIS A 76 2.32 1.39 22.65
C HIS A 76 1.19 0.45 23.04
N THR A 77 0.31 0.91 23.93
CA THR A 77 -0.95 0.24 24.26
C THR A 77 -2.06 0.63 23.28
N ASP A 78 -2.02 1.86 22.81
CA ASP A 78 -3.03 2.44 21.96
C ASP A 78 -2.71 2.20 20.46
N ASP A 79 -3.78 2.12 19.68
CA ASP A 79 -3.67 2.02 18.24
C ASP A 79 -3.05 3.29 17.63
N HIS A 80 -2.36 3.12 16.52
CA HIS A 80 -1.88 4.24 15.73
C HIS A 80 -3.04 5.16 15.32
N ILE A 81 -2.83 6.47 15.34
CA ILE A 81 -3.87 7.49 15.08
C ILE A 81 -4.64 7.25 13.77
N ALA A 82 -4.02 6.65 12.76
CA ALA A 82 -4.70 6.31 11.52
C ALA A 82 -5.75 5.20 11.72
N VAL A 83 -5.46 4.21 12.58
CA VAL A 83 -6.40 3.14 12.91
C VAL A 83 -7.53 3.67 13.79
N GLN A 84 -7.21 4.49 14.79
CA GLN A 84 -8.23 5.13 15.63
C GLN A 84 -9.24 5.94 14.81
N LYS A 85 -8.77 6.65 13.77
CA LYS A 85 -9.63 7.50 12.92
C LYS A 85 -10.34 6.73 11.80
N LEU A 86 -9.71 5.75 11.23
CA LEU A 86 -10.13 5.17 9.95
C LEU A 86 -10.35 3.65 10.00
N GLY A 87 -9.94 2.97 11.07
CA GLY A 87 -9.99 1.51 11.15
C GLY A 87 -11.39 0.96 10.89
N GLU A 88 -12.40 1.49 11.58
CA GLU A 88 -13.79 1.10 11.40
C GLU A 88 -14.33 1.52 10.02
N LEU A 89 -14.03 2.75 9.60
CA LEU A 89 -14.47 3.29 8.33
C LEU A 89 -13.96 2.47 7.14
N LEU A 90 -12.72 2.02 7.19
CA LEU A 90 -12.07 1.26 6.13
C LEU A 90 -12.35 -0.25 6.20
N ALA A 91 -13.07 -0.74 7.21
CA ALA A 91 -13.39 -2.16 7.34
C ALA A 91 -14.23 -2.70 6.17
N HIS A 92 -14.88 -1.83 5.43
CA HIS A 92 -15.69 -2.18 4.26
C HIS A 92 -15.20 -1.47 3.00
N PRO A 93 -15.15 -2.16 1.86
CA PRO A 93 -14.85 -1.54 0.58
C PRO A 93 -15.81 -0.39 0.29
N PRO A 94 -15.36 0.72 -0.30
CA PRO A 94 -16.23 1.80 -0.70
C PRO A 94 -17.22 1.32 -1.79
N LYS A 95 -18.43 1.89 -1.80
CA LYS A 95 -19.51 1.46 -2.70
C LYS A 95 -19.16 1.50 -4.19
N ASN A 96 -18.21 2.33 -4.59
CA ASN A 96 -17.72 2.46 -5.95
C ASN A 96 -16.52 1.56 -6.27
N ALA A 97 -16.04 0.75 -5.31
CA ALA A 97 -15.04 -0.26 -5.61
C ALA A 97 -15.64 -1.30 -6.57
N LYS A 98 -14.89 -1.68 -7.59
CA LYS A 98 -15.31 -2.77 -8.48
C LYS A 98 -15.46 -4.04 -7.65
N ILE A 99 -16.66 -4.62 -7.64
CA ILE A 99 -16.95 -5.89 -6.95
C ILE A 99 -16.49 -7.04 -7.86
N ASN A 100 -15.23 -7.04 -8.22
CA ASN A 100 -14.63 -8.25 -8.76
C ASN A 100 -14.28 -9.16 -7.59
N LYS A 101 -14.69 -10.43 -7.67
CA LYS A 101 -14.47 -11.44 -6.61
C LYS A 101 -13.14 -12.20 -6.81
N ILE A 102 -12.28 -11.74 -7.68
CA ILE A 102 -11.01 -12.40 -7.98
C ILE A 102 -9.89 -11.58 -7.35
N ALA A 103 -9.09 -12.21 -6.50
CA ALA A 103 -7.84 -11.63 -6.03
C ALA A 103 -6.85 -11.56 -7.20
N THR A 104 -6.14 -10.45 -7.32
CA THR A 104 -5.07 -10.29 -8.29
C THR A 104 -3.76 -10.00 -7.57
N ASP A 105 -2.65 -10.36 -8.18
CA ASP A 105 -1.33 -10.05 -7.63
C ASP A 105 -1.05 -8.55 -7.69
N PRO A 106 -0.37 -8.00 -6.66
CA PRO A 106 0.04 -6.62 -6.67
C PRO A 106 1.01 -6.35 -7.81
N GLN A 107 0.83 -5.22 -8.49
CA GLN A 107 1.72 -4.82 -9.58
C GLN A 107 3.14 -4.59 -9.06
N PRO A 108 4.17 -5.20 -9.67
CA PRO A 108 5.56 -5.02 -9.28
C PRO A 108 6.02 -3.58 -9.55
N ALA A 109 6.12 -2.77 -8.49
CA ALA A 109 6.54 -1.37 -8.55
C ALA A 109 8.01 -1.24 -8.10
N MET A 110 8.92 -1.84 -8.86
CA MET A 110 10.36 -1.88 -8.57
C MET A 110 11.18 -1.84 -9.87
N PRO A 111 12.52 -1.65 -9.78
CA PRO A 111 13.40 -1.76 -10.95
C PRO A 111 13.28 -3.12 -11.64
N GLU A 112 13.52 -3.13 -12.96
CA GLU A 112 13.31 -4.31 -13.81
C GLU A 112 14.13 -5.52 -13.36
N HIS A 113 15.37 -5.31 -12.98
CA HIS A 113 16.29 -6.38 -12.52
C HIS A 113 15.84 -7.09 -11.23
N CYS A 114 14.85 -6.54 -10.52
CA CYS A 114 14.25 -7.19 -9.35
C CYS A 114 13.02 -8.02 -9.70
N LYS A 115 12.47 -7.86 -10.91
CA LYS A 115 11.22 -8.49 -11.29
C LYS A 115 11.40 -9.95 -11.66
N VAL A 116 10.43 -10.74 -11.29
CA VAL A 116 10.24 -12.14 -11.70
C VAL A 116 8.88 -12.22 -12.38
N ASP A 117 8.88 -12.64 -13.62
CA ASP A 117 7.65 -12.73 -14.41
C ASP A 117 6.62 -13.65 -13.75
N GLY A 118 5.42 -13.14 -13.59
CA GLY A 118 4.31 -13.90 -12.99
C GLY A 118 4.42 -14.11 -11.47
N ASP A 119 5.49 -13.63 -10.80
CA ASP A 119 5.65 -13.77 -9.35
C ASP A 119 5.96 -12.44 -8.67
N ALA A 120 4.90 -11.77 -8.22
CA ALA A 120 5.02 -10.51 -7.50
C ALA A 120 5.74 -10.67 -6.15
N VAL A 121 5.56 -11.78 -5.46
CA VAL A 121 6.19 -12.03 -4.14
C VAL A 121 7.69 -12.20 -4.30
N ALA A 122 8.14 -13.02 -5.25
CA ALA A 122 9.55 -13.18 -5.58
C ALA A 122 10.18 -11.83 -5.99
N SER A 123 9.49 -11.06 -6.83
CA SER A 123 9.91 -9.71 -7.24
C SER A 123 10.13 -8.78 -6.05
N TYR A 124 9.20 -8.74 -5.11
CA TYR A 124 9.35 -7.92 -3.91
C TYR A 124 10.46 -8.43 -2.98
N ARG A 125 10.67 -9.74 -2.86
CA ARG A 125 11.79 -10.31 -2.09
C ARG A 125 13.13 -9.91 -2.71
N ASN A 126 13.28 -10.04 -4.03
CA ASN A 126 14.47 -9.56 -4.74
C ASN A 126 14.71 -8.08 -4.48
N TYR A 127 13.67 -7.26 -4.58
CA TYR A 127 13.77 -5.82 -4.34
C TYR A 127 14.29 -5.49 -2.94
N TYR A 128 13.82 -6.20 -1.91
CA TYR A 128 14.31 -6.01 -0.56
C TYR A 128 15.78 -6.43 -0.39
N ILE A 129 16.17 -7.55 -1.00
CA ILE A 129 17.53 -8.07 -0.91
C ILE A 129 18.51 -7.17 -1.67
N LEU A 130 18.16 -6.75 -2.89
CA LEU A 130 19.06 -6.01 -3.79
C LEU A 130 19.10 -4.51 -3.46
N GLU A 131 17.94 -3.89 -3.27
CA GLU A 131 17.82 -2.43 -3.25
C GLU A 131 17.48 -1.83 -1.87
N LYS A 132 16.85 -2.61 -1.00
CA LYS A 132 16.38 -2.13 0.30
C LYS A 132 17.24 -2.56 1.48
N LYS A 133 18.36 -3.22 1.26
CA LYS A 133 19.24 -3.76 2.31
C LYS A 133 19.58 -2.75 3.41
N ARG A 134 19.83 -1.49 3.03
CA ARG A 134 20.14 -0.42 3.99
C ARG A 134 18.98 -0.03 4.89
N PHE A 135 17.74 -0.31 4.50
CA PHE A 135 16.53 -0.01 5.26
C PHE A 135 15.92 -1.26 5.92
N ALA A 136 16.33 -2.44 5.47
CA ALA A 136 15.79 -3.71 5.93
C ALA A 136 16.36 -4.06 7.31
N THR A 137 15.85 -3.39 8.33
CA THR A 137 16.22 -3.60 9.74
C THR A 137 15.02 -4.06 10.53
N TRP A 138 15.26 -5.01 11.44
CA TRP A 138 14.24 -5.55 12.33
C TRP A 138 14.60 -5.27 13.76
N LYS A 139 13.70 -4.57 14.48
CA LYS A 139 13.85 -4.30 15.90
C LYS A 139 13.16 -5.40 16.72
N SER A 140 13.75 -5.81 17.83
CA SER A 140 13.08 -6.70 18.78
C SER A 140 11.68 -6.17 19.14
N PRO A 141 10.65 -7.03 19.27
CA PRO A 141 10.69 -8.50 19.16
C PRO A 141 10.57 -9.07 17.74
N ALA A 142 10.54 -8.23 16.68
CA ALA A 142 10.46 -8.69 15.31
C ALA A 142 11.71 -9.50 14.91
N LYS A 143 11.47 -10.63 14.24
CA LYS A 143 12.54 -11.49 13.72
C LYS A 143 12.78 -11.21 12.25
N VAL A 144 14.03 -11.33 11.83
CA VAL A 144 14.37 -11.30 10.40
C VAL A 144 13.69 -12.47 9.71
N PRO A 145 12.91 -12.25 8.61
CA PRO A 145 12.29 -13.34 7.87
C PRO A 145 13.33 -14.31 7.29
N GLU A 146 13.00 -15.60 7.26
CA GLU A 146 13.92 -16.64 6.76
C GLU A 146 14.34 -16.36 5.32
N TRP A 147 13.39 -16.05 4.42
CA TRP A 147 13.68 -15.71 3.02
C TRP A 147 14.71 -14.57 2.86
N TYR A 148 14.74 -13.63 3.82
CA TYR A 148 15.70 -12.53 3.81
C TYR A 148 17.08 -12.97 4.34
N LYS A 149 17.10 -13.82 5.35
CA LYS A 149 18.36 -14.40 5.88
C LYS A 149 19.05 -15.27 4.83
N GLU A 150 18.29 -16.06 4.10
CA GLU A 150 18.79 -16.92 3.02
C GLU A 150 19.41 -16.11 1.90
N GLY A 151 18.91 -14.88 1.66
CA GLY A 151 19.44 -13.99 0.62
C GLY A 151 19.25 -14.51 -0.80
N LYS A 152 18.31 -15.47 -0.99
CA LYS A 152 18.06 -16.08 -2.29
C LYS A 152 17.48 -15.07 -3.27
N ILE A 153 18.09 -14.93 -4.44
CA ILE A 153 17.55 -14.20 -5.58
C ILE A 153 16.71 -15.16 -6.42
N TYR A 154 15.50 -14.72 -6.76
CA TYR A 154 14.52 -15.50 -7.51
C TYR A 154 14.59 -15.13 -9.00
N GLY A 155 14.27 -16.10 -9.88
CA GLY A 155 14.20 -15.89 -11.33
C GLY A 155 15.52 -15.96 -12.09
N ASN A 156 16.65 -16.12 -11.43
CA ASN A 156 17.95 -16.32 -12.06
C ASN A 156 18.33 -17.81 -11.96
N GLU A 157 17.61 -18.68 -12.68
CA GLU A 157 17.94 -20.10 -12.68
C GLU A 157 19.20 -20.45 -13.49
N GLU A 158 19.71 -19.51 -14.31
CA GLU A 158 20.86 -19.76 -15.20
C GLU A 158 22.25 -19.52 -14.56
N GLU A 159 22.34 -18.94 -13.37
CA GLU A 159 23.64 -18.62 -12.75
C GLU A 159 24.04 -19.50 -11.55
N GLN A 160 23.32 -20.56 -11.26
CA GLN A 160 23.67 -21.47 -10.13
C GLN A 160 24.59 -22.64 -10.51
N TYR A 161 25.16 -22.67 -11.71
CA TYR A 161 26.09 -23.69 -12.14
C TYR A 161 27.42 -23.08 -12.66
N ILE A 162 28.15 -22.38 -11.80
CA ILE A 162 29.59 -22.13 -12.00
C ILE A 162 30.33 -22.48 -10.71
#